data_5f1fa8199a221dfa9730814078a09ce3
#
_entry.id   5f1fa8199a221dfa9730814078a09ce3
#
_cell.length_a   1.000
_cell.length_b   1.000
_cell.length_c   1.000
_cell.angle_alpha   90.00
_cell.angle_beta   90.00
_cell.angle_gamma   90.00
#
_symmetry.space_group_name_H-M   'P 1'
#
loop_
_entity.id
_entity.type
_entity.pdbx_description
1 polymer ?
#
loop_
_entity_poly.entity_id
_entity_poly.type
_entity_poly.pdbx_seq_one_letter_code
_entity_poly.pdbx_strand_id
1 'polypeptide(L)'
;MKYAPVPQNEKMRLLSLQALNILDTQPEERFDRITRTAIKIFHMPISTLTLVDAKREWFKSCQGLPDHEGKRAISFCGHALFTNEILVITDTKKDIRFSDNPLVIGKPYIRFYAGVPLMSADGQRIGVLCIKDTKPREFSKNDEDILKGKNSLWLQPVKLEIF
;
A
#
# COMPACT_ATOMS: atom_id res chain seq x y z
N MET A 1 8.03 -13.99 -12.04
CA MET A 1 7.44 -12.72 -11.52
C MET A 1 6.36 -12.24 -12.47
N LYS A 2 5.32 -11.64 -11.93
CA LYS A 2 4.33 -10.91 -12.73
C LYS A 2 4.47 -9.40 -12.45
N TYR A 3 4.50 -8.61 -13.50
CA TYR A 3 4.45 -7.15 -13.38
C TYR A 3 3.08 -6.71 -12.88
N ALA A 4 3.05 -5.61 -12.15
CA ALA A 4 1.80 -5.01 -11.72
C ALA A 4 0.95 -4.62 -12.95
N PRO A 5 -0.29 -5.11 -13.05
CA PRO A 5 -1.14 -4.77 -14.19
C PRO A 5 -1.63 -3.33 -14.14
N VAL A 6 -2.07 -2.82 -15.28
CA VAL A 6 -2.64 -1.46 -15.39
C VAL A 6 -4.15 -1.60 -15.58
N PRO A 7 -5.00 -0.95 -14.74
CA PRO A 7 -6.45 -1.02 -14.88
C PRO A 7 -6.94 -0.40 -16.18
N GLN A 8 -8.08 -0.86 -16.69
CA GLN A 8 -8.71 -0.29 -17.87
C GLN A 8 -9.10 1.18 -17.68
N ASN A 9 -9.44 1.58 -16.47
CA ASN A 9 -9.80 2.96 -16.10
C ASN A 9 -8.61 3.81 -15.67
N GLU A 10 -7.39 3.46 -16.06
CA GLU A 10 -6.14 4.11 -15.61
C GLU A 10 -6.16 5.62 -15.84
N LYS A 11 -6.66 6.08 -16.98
CA LYS A 11 -6.72 7.52 -17.29
C LYS A 11 -7.58 8.26 -16.26
N MET A 12 -8.75 7.74 -15.93
CA MET A 12 -9.64 8.35 -14.94
C MET A 12 -9.05 8.30 -13.54
N ARG A 13 -8.43 7.17 -13.20
CA ARG A 13 -7.73 6.97 -11.94
C ARG A 13 -6.61 8.00 -11.74
N LEU A 14 -5.77 8.20 -12.75
CA LEU A 14 -4.68 9.18 -12.71
C LEU A 14 -5.19 10.61 -12.62
N LEU A 15 -6.29 10.96 -13.31
CA LEU A 15 -6.90 12.27 -13.18
C LEU A 15 -7.39 12.53 -11.76
N SER A 16 -8.03 11.55 -11.13
CA SER A 16 -8.47 11.66 -9.74
C SER A 16 -7.29 11.81 -8.77
N LEU A 17 -6.21 11.05 -8.98
CA LEU A 17 -4.99 11.17 -8.18
C LEU A 17 -4.35 12.56 -8.32
N GLN A 18 -4.21 13.05 -9.55
CA GLN A 18 -3.61 14.36 -9.83
C GLN A 18 -4.44 15.51 -9.26
N ALA A 19 -5.76 15.39 -9.26
CA ALA A 19 -6.66 16.40 -8.71
C ALA A 19 -6.50 16.61 -7.20
N LEU A 20 -5.94 15.64 -6.48
CA LEU A 20 -5.66 15.76 -5.04
C LEU A 20 -4.47 16.67 -4.73
N ASN A 21 -3.61 16.96 -5.71
CA ASN A 21 -2.39 17.77 -5.54
C ASN A 21 -1.52 17.32 -4.35
N ILE A 22 -1.40 16.01 -4.15
CA ILE A 22 -0.69 15.43 -3.02
C ILE A 22 0.65 14.81 -3.39
N LEU A 23 0.84 14.42 -4.66
CA LEU A 23 2.11 13.88 -5.15
C LEU A 23 3.23 14.93 -5.00
N ASP A 24 4.42 14.46 -4.59
CA ASP A 24 5.62 15.28 -4.43
C ASP A 24 5.47 16.40 -3.38
N THR A 25 4.57 16.23 -2.42
CA THR A 25 4.38 17.15 -1.29
C THR A 25 5.17 16.71 -0.07
N GLN A 26 5.37 17.65 0.87
CA GLN A 26 6.10 17.40 2.11
C GLN A 26 5.37 16.39 3.00
N PRO A 27 6.12 15.67 3.89
CA PRO A 27 5.51 14.83 4.91
C PRO A 27 4.52 15.61 5.77
N GLU A 28 3.46 14.93 6.19
CA GLU A 28 2.43 15.49 7.06
C GLU A 28 2.13 14.52 8.20
N GLU A 29 2.05 15.06 9.42
CA GLU A 29 1.81 14.26 10.62
C GLU A 29 0.51 13.46 10.57
N ARG A 30 -0.53 13.98 9.93
CA ARG A 30 -1.81 13.27 9.79
C ARG A 30 -1.69 11.92 9.06
N PHE A 31 -0.72 11.81 8.14
CA PHE A 31 -0.43 10.55 7.43
C PHE A 31 0.63 9.72 8.16
N ASP A 32 1.67 10.36 8.66
CA ASP A 32 2.75 9.68 9.38
C ASP A 32 2.26 9.00 10.65
N ARG A 33 1.28 9.59 11.32
CA ARG A 33 0.61 8.97 12.47
C ARG A 33 -0.02 7.63 12.09
N ILE A 34 -0.59 7.52 10.90
CA ILE A 34 -1.25 6.29 10.44
C ILE A 34 -0.24 5.18 10.22
N THR A 35 0.84 5.45 9.50
CA THR A 35 1.88 4.44 9.26
C THR A 35 2.61 4.03 10.54
N ARG A 36 2.89 4.98 11.45
CA ARG A 36 3.44 4.67 12.77
C ARG A 36 2.51 3.80 13.60
N THR A 37 1.22 4.09 13.57
CA THR A 37 0.23 3.29 14.29
C THR A 37 0.12 1.89 13.71
N ALA A 38 0.14 1.77 12.38
CA ALA A 38 0.07 0.48 11.70
C ALA A 38 1.22 -0.46 12.11
N ILE A 39 2.47 0.03 12.10
CA ILE A 39 3.61 -0.81 12.50
C ILE A 39 3.52 -1.26 13.97
N LYS A 40 2.92 -0.46 14.83
CA LYS A 40 2.71 -0.82 16.25
C LYS A 40 1.60 -1.85 16.41
N ILE A 41 0.46 -1.66 15.76
CA ILE A 41 -0.69 -2.57 15.84
C ILE A 41 -0.29 -3.97 15.37
N PHE A 42 0.38 -4.06 14.23
CA PHE A 42 0.68 -5.34 13.58
C PHE A 42 2.06 -5.91 13.95
N HIS A 43 2.87 -5.19 14.73
CA HIS A 43 4.24 -5.57 15.08
C HIS A 43 5.06 -5.90 13.82
N MET A 44 5.00 -5.02 12.82
CA MET A 44 5.72 -5.15 11.56
C MET A 44 6.66 -3.97 11.33
N PRO A 45 7.80 -4.19 10.65
CA PRO A 45 8.81 -3.14 10.49
C PRO A 45 8.47 -2.08 9.46
N ILE A 46 7.58 -2.37 8.52
CA ILE A 46 7.32 -1.50 7.36
C ILE A 46 5.83 -1.22 7.22
N SER A 47 5.50 0.06 7.04
CA SER A 47 4.18 0.51 6.60
C SER A 47 4.33 1.71 5.69
N THR A 48 3.55 1.74 4.60
CA THR A 48 3.50 2.88 3.69
C THR A 48 2.07 3.27 3.37
N LEU A 49 1.84 4.56 3.29
CA LEU A 49 0.68 5.11 2.61
C LEU A 49 1.16 5.51 1.22
N THR A 50 0.82 4.66 0.26
CA THR A 50 1.35 4.70 -1.09
C THR A 50 0.33 5.27 -2.05
N LEU A 51 0.74 6.22 -2.89
CA LEU A 51 -0.03 6.67 -4.04
C LEU A 51 0.57 6.04 -5.29
N VAL A 52 -0.27 5.44 -6.14
CA VAL A 52 0.19 4.73 -7.32
C VAL A 52 0.04 5.63 -8.54
N ASP A 53 1.15 6.21 -8.94
CA ASP A 53 1.26 7.08 -10.10
C ASP A 53 1.44 6.27 -11.40
N ALA A 54 1.61 6.92 -12.52
CA ALA A 54 1.69 6.29 -13.84
C ALA A 54 2.79 5.23 -13.95
N LYS A 55 3.98 5.52 -13.41
CA LYS A 55 5.17 4.64 -13.50
C LYS A 55 5.86 4.37 -12.18
N ARG A 56 5.39 4.97 -11.09
CA ARG A 56 5.99 4.86 -9.76
C ARG A 56 4.92 4.62 -8.70
N GLU A 57 5.31 3.99 -7.63
CA GLU A 57 4.64 4.10 -6.35
C GLU A 57 5.34 5.20 -5.55
N TRP A 58 4.60 6.16 -5.04
CA TRP A 58 5.13 7.28 -4.28
C TRP A 58 4.58 7.24 -2.86
N PHE A 59 5.46 7.33 -1.85
CA PHE A 59 5.07 7.18 -0.46
C PHE A 59 4.77 8.54 0.16
N LYS A 60 3.50 8.85 0.36
CA LYS A 60 3.08 10.02 1.14
C LYS A 60 3.52 9.88 2.60
N SER A 61 3.54 8.66 3.10
CA SER A 61 4.07 8.33 4.42
C SER A 61 4.76 6.97 4.36
N CYS A 62 5.89 6.86 5.03
CA CYS A 62 6.71 5.65 4.99
C CYS A 62 7.39 5.42 6.34
N GLN A 63 7.28 4.19 6.84
CA GLN A 63 8.02 3.70 7.99
C GLN A 63 8.84 2.48 7.56
N GLY A 64 10.11 2.46 7.90
CA GLY A 64 10.98 1.29 7.75
C GLY A 64 11.65 1.10 6.40
N LEU A 65 11.48 2.01 5.44
CA LEU A 65 12.18 2.02 4.16
C LEU A 65 12.97 3.32 3.99
N PRO A 66 14.15 3.28 3.34
CA PRO A 66 14.96 4.49 3.11
C PRO A 66 14.46 5.33 1.94
N ASP A 67 13.73 4.73 1.01
CA ASP A 67 13.29 5.38 -0.22
C ASP A 67 11.92 6.06 -0.04
N HIS A 68 11.65 7.07 -0.88
CA HIS A 68 10.37 7.78 -0.91
C HIS A 68 9.49 7.34 -2.08
N GLU A 69 10.01 6.54 -2.98
CA GLU A 69 9.29 6.01 -4.13
C GLU A 69 9.93 4.73 -4.66
N GLY A 70 9.21 4.00 -5.48
CA GLY A 70 9.68 2.81 -6.16
C GLY A 70 9.06 2.66 -7.55
N LYS A 71 9.51 1.66 -8.30
CA LYS A 71 8.96 1.35 -9.61
C LYS A 71 7.60 0.67 -9.48
N ARG A 72 6.57 1.23 -10.09
CA ARG A 72 5.23 0.66 -10.08
C ARG A 72 5.18 -0.76 -10.65
N ALA A 73 5.91 -1.02 -11.74
CA ALA A 73 5.87 -2.30 -12.42
C ALA A 73 6.21 -3.51 -11.54
N ILE A 74 7.07 -3.32 -10.53
CA ILE A 74 7.47 -4.39 -9.59
C ILE A 74 6.81 -4.24 -8.22
N SER A 75 5.95 -3.25 -8.03
CA SER A 75 5.34 -2.94 -6.74
C SER A 75 4.23 -3.91 -6.35
N PHE A 76 4.16 -4.23 -5.07
CA PHE A 76 3.02 -4.94 -4.48
C PHE A 76 1.75 -4.08 -4.54
N CYS A 77 1.89 -2.79 -4.29
CA CYS A 77 0.76 -1.85 -4.28
C CYS A 77 0.10 -1.73 -5.65
N GLY A 78 0.87 -1.83 -6.74
CA GLY A 78 0.29 -1.89 -8.08
C GLY A 78 -0.63 -3.09 -8.29
N HIS A 79 -0.31 -4.24 -7.69
CA HIS A 79 -1.19 -5.40 -7.69
C HIS A 79 -2.41 -5.20 -6.77
N ALA A 80 -2.23 -4.56 -5.62
CA ALA A 80 -3.30 -4.34 -4.66
C ALA A 80 -4.43 -3.45 -5.19
N LEU A 81 -4.16 -2.60 -6.19
CA LEU A 81 -5.19 -1.79 -6.85
C LEU A 81 -6.32 -2.64 -7.48
N PHE A 82 -6.05 -3.92 -7.78
CA PHE A 82 -7.03 -4.82 -8.40
C PHE A 82 -7.87 -5.57 -7.40
N THR A 83 -7.58 -5.45 -6.11
CA THR A 83 -8.40 -6.12 -5.09
C THR A 83 -9.61 -5.26 -4.72
N ASN A 84 -10.71 -5.90 -4.36
CA ASN A 84 -11.90 -5.17 -3.92
C ASN A 84 -11.76 -4.67 -2.48
N GLU A 85 -11.10 -5.45 -1.62
CA GLU A 85 -10.98 -5.13 -0.20
C GLU A 85 -9.55 -5.10 0.31
N ILE A 86 -8.79 -6.18 0.09
CA ILE A 86 -7.44 -6.35 0.62
C ILE A 86 -6.65 -7.37 -0.19
N LEU A 87 -5.37 -7.12 -0.38
CA LEU A 87 -4.42 -8.11 -0.88
C LEU A 87 -3.55 -8.59 0.29
N VAL A 88 -3.55 -9.90 0.55
CA VAL A 88 -2.71 -10.51 1.59
C VAL A 88 -1.81 -11.57 0.96
N ILE A 89 -0.51 -11.47 1.22
CA ILE A 89 0.50 -12.43 0.79
C ILE A 89 1.29 -12.84 2.03
N THR A 90 0.99 -14.02 2.56
CA THR A 90 1.56 -14.51 3.82
C THR A 90 3.00 -14.98 3.68
N ASP A 91 3.39 -15.44 2.49
CA ASP A 91 4.78 -15.78 2.14
C ASP A 91 5.01 -15.51 0.66
N THR A 92 5.75 -14.47 0.35
CA THR A 92 6.04 -14.03 -1.02
C THR A 92 6.75 -15.07 -1.86
N LYS A 93 7.59 -15.91 -1.24
CA LYS A 93 8.33 -16.98 -1.95
C LYS A 93 7.43 -18.12 -2.41
N LYS A 94 6.25 -18.24 -1.84
CA LYS A 94 5.22 -19.22 -2.23
C LYS A 94 4.20 -18.68 -3.21
N ASP A 95 4.27 -17.39 -3.55
CA ASP A 95 3.36 -16.76 -4.49
C ASP A 95 4.03 -16.60 -5.86
N ILE A 96 3.47 -17.23 -6.89
CA ILE A 96 4.02 -17.22 -8.24
C ILE A 96 4.18 -15.82 -8.83
N ARG A 97 3.38 -14.85 -8.36
CA ARG A 97 3.46 -13.47 -8.83
C ARG A 97 4.70 -12.75 -8.32
N PHE A 98 5.23 -13.16 -7.15
CA PHE A 98 6.23 -12.42 -6.41
C PHE A 98 7.51 -13.20 -6.06
N SER A 99 7.53 -14.51 -6.21
CA SER A 99 8.63 -15.36 -5.71
C SER A 99 10.02 -14.95 -6.22
N ASP A 100 10.10 -14.40 -7.41
CA ASP A 100 11.33 -13.89 -8.03
C ASP A 100 11.33 -12.36 -8.23
N ASN A 101 10.45 -11.66 -7.52
CA ASN A 101 10.40 -10.21 -7.57
C ASN A 101 11.68 -9.61 -6.96
N PRO A 102 12.26 -8.56 -7.57
CA PRO A 102 13.47 -7.89 -7.05
C PRO A 102 13.35 -7.45 -5.58
N LEU A 103 12.17 -7.07 -5.12
CA LEU A 103 11.92 -6.66 -3.72
C LEU A 103 11.85 -7.86 -2.76
N VAL A 104 11.77 -9.07 -3.28
CA VAL A 104 11.75 -10.33 -2.51
C VAL A 104 13.12 -10.99 -2.48
N ILE A 105 13.77 -11.13 -3.64
CA ILE A 105 15.09 -11.76 -3.74
C ILE A 105 16.25 -10.80 -3.44
N GLY A 106 15.98 -9.50 -3.44
CA GLY A 106 16.89 -8.42 -3.08
C GLY A 106 16.27 -7.52 -2.01
N LYS A 107 17.03 -6.49 -1.62
CA LYS A 107 16.54 -5.52 -0.61
C LYS A 107 15.21 -4.91 -1.05
N PRO A 108 14.24 -4.77 -0.13
CA PRO A 108 14.30 -5.00 1.32
C PRO A 108 13.95 -6.45 1.76
N TYR A 109 13.96 -7.43 0.87
CA TYR A 109 13.68 -8.84 1.16
C TYR A 109 12.29 -9.06 1.75
N ILE A 110 11.28 -8.52 1.12
CA ILE A 110 9.88 -8.62 1.57
C ILE A 110 9.42 -10.08 1.52
N ARG A 111 8.89 -10.57 2.64
CA ARG A 111 8.36 -11.93 2.79
C ARG A 111 6.86 -11.95 3.09
N PHE A 112 6.33 -10.87 3.60
CA PHE A 112 4.91 -10.68 3.89
C PHE A 112 4.43 -9.34 3.36
N TYR A 113 3.20 -9.30 2.86
CA TYR A 113 2.53 -8.08 2.43
C TYR A 113 1.03 -8.13 2.73
N ALA A 114 0.49 -7.05 3.24
CA ALA A 114 -0.96 -6.82 3.27
C ALA A 114 -1.25 -5.36 2.91
N GLY A 115 -2.17 -5.15 1.97
CA GLY A 115 -2.50 -3.80 1.48
C GLY A 115 -3.97 -3.62 1.17
N VAL A 116 -4.49 -2.46 1.58
CA VAL A 116 -5.89 -2.06 1.38
C VAL A 116 -5.92 -0.89 0.40
N PRO A 117 -6.69 -0.99 -0.71
CA PRO A 117 -6.84 0.12 -1.64
C PRO A 117 -7.44 1.35 -0.98
N LEU A 118 -6.94 2.51 -1.36
CA LEU A 118 -7.45 3.81 -0.96
C LEU A 118 -8.22 4.42 -2.12
N MET A 119 -9.44 4.87 -1.83
CA MET A 119 -10.37 5.38 -2.83
C MET A 119 -10.48 6.90 -2.74
N SER A 120 -10.50 7.56 -3.89
CA SER A 120 -10.89 8.97 -3.97
C SER A 120 -12.40 9.14 -3.76
N ALA A 121 -12.85 10.39 -3.57
CA ALA A 121 -14.27 10.68 -3.38
C ALA A 121 -15.13 10.25 -4.56
N ASP A 122 -14.58 10.24 -5.78
CA ASP A 122 -15.24 9.78 -7.01
C ASP A 122 -15.11 8.27 -7.26
N GLY A 123 -14.59 7.52 -6.27
CA GLY A 123 -14.54 6.06 -6.31
C GLY A 123 -13.36 5.46 -7.05
N GLN A 124 -12.35 6.25 -7.42
CA GLN A 124 -11.14 5.76 -8.06
C GLN A 124 -10.14 5.22 -7.03
N ARG A 125 -9.48 4.12 -7.36
CA ARG A 125 -8.41 3.55 -6.52
C ARG A 125 -7.12 4.28 -6.82
N ILE A 126 -6.70 5.14 -5.91
CA ILE A 126 -5.54 6.04 -6.11
C ILE A 126 -4.29 5.57 -5.41
N GLY A 127 -4.43 4.69 -4.44
CA GLY A 127 -3.29 4.25 -3.65
C GLY A 127 -3.61 3.06 -2.77
N VAL A 128 -2.72 2.77 -1.86
CA VAL A 128 -2.79 1.60 -0.96
C VAL A 128 -2.17 1.96 0.39
N LEU A 129 -2.86 1.61 1.47
CA LEU A 129 -2.25 1.53 2.79
C LEU A 129 -1.76 0.10 2.99
N CYS A 130 -0.48 -0.09 3.24
CA CYS A 130 0.08 -1.43 3.39
C CYS A 130 1.00 -1.57 4.60
N ILE A 131 1.16 -2.84 4.99
CA ILE A 131 2.16 -3.31 5.96
C ILE A 131 2.97 -4.43 5.32
N LYS A 132 4.25 -4.49 5.65
CA LYS A 132 5.20 -5.46 5.10
C LYS A 132 6.14 -5.97 6.18
N ASP A 133 6.59 -7.21 6.00
CA ASP A 133 7.63 -7.78 6.86
C ASP A 133 8.67 -8.53 6.02
N THR A 134 9.86 -8.71 6.59
CA THR A 134 10.96 -9.45 6.01
C THR A 134 10.94 -10.94 6.39
N LYS A 135 9.91 -11.38 7.05
CA LYS A 135 9.61 -12.78 7.38
C LYS A 135 8.16 -13.10 7.05
N PRO A 136 7.84 -14.37 6.75
CA PRO A 136 6.45 -14.79 6.55
C PRO A 136 5.63 -14.54 7.82
N ARG A 137 4.36 -14.21 7.64
CA ARG A 137 3.43 -13.95 8.74
C ARG A 137 2.10 -14.60 8.47
N GLU A 138 1.43 -15.01 9.54
CA GLU A 138 0.01 -15.31 9.51
C GLU A 138 -0.78 -14.00 9.61
N PHE A 139 -1.97 -13.97 9.01
CA PHE A 139 -2.82 -12.80 9.00
C PHE A 139 -4.27 -13.25 9.10
N SER A 140 -4.87 -13.00 10.26
CA SER A 140 -6.23 -13.47 10.57
C SER A 140 -7.28 -12.58 9.92
N LYS A 141 -8.53 -13.05 9.90
CA LYS A 141 -9.67 -12.24 9.50
C LYS A 141 -9.80 -10.97 10.35
N ASN A 142 -9.53 -11.09 11.64
CA ASN A 142 -9.51 -9.91 12.53
C ASN A 142 -8.43 -8.92 12.15
N ASP A 143 -7.23 -9.39 11.80
CA ASP A 143 -6.14 -8.53 11.30
C ASP A 143 -6.56 -7.80 10.03
N GLU A 144 -7.19 -8.51 9.09
CA GLU A 144 -7.72 -7.90 7.87
C GLU A 144 -8.74 -6.81 8.18
N ASP A 145 -9.68 -7.06 9.08
CA ASP A 145 -10.71 -6.09 9.45
C ASP A 145 -10.10 -4.86 10.13
N ILE A 146 -9.07 -5.02 10.95
CA ILE A 146 -8.33 -3.92 11.55
C ILE A 146 -7.64 -3.08 10.46
N LEU A 147 -6.94 -3.71 9.53
CA LEU A 147 -6.24 -3.00 8.45
C LEU A 147 -7.21 -2.27 7.52
N LYS A 148 -8.38 -2.84 7.25
CA LYS A 148 -9.45 -2.18 6.49
C LYS A 148 -10.08 -1.00 7.24
N GLY A 149 -9.79 -0.85 8.53
CA GLY A 149 -10.37 0.17 9.39
C GLY A 149 -11.80 -0.08 9.79
N LYS A 150 -12.27 -1.34 9.73
CA LYS A 150 -13.60 -1.72 10.21
C LYS A 150 -13.65 -1.58 11.73
N ASN A 151 -14.70 -0.91 12.25
CA ASN A 151 -14.89 -0.67 13.68
C ASN A 151 -13.70 -0.01 14.39
N SER A 152 -12.91 0.77 13.66
CA SER A 152 -11.68 1.39 14.15
C SER A 152 -11.63 2.86 13.76
N LEU A 153 -11.19 3.69 14.69
CA LEU A 153 -11.04 5.14 14.48
C LEU A 153 -9.66 5.53 13.93
N TRP A 154 -8.71 4.61 13.91
CA TRP A 154 -7.32 4.95 13.56
C TRP A 154 -7.11 5.35 12.09
N LEU A 155 -8.00 4.89 11.18
CA LEU A 155 -8.01 5.26 9.77
C LEU A 155 -8.99 6.38 9.41
N GLN A 156 -9.80 6.84 10.34
CA GLN A 156 -10.83 7.84 10.08
C GLN A 156 -10.29 9.12 9.43
N PRO A 157 -9.16 9.69 9.88
CA PRO A 157 -8.62 10.89 9.25
C PRO A 157 -8.30 10.70 7.76
N VAL A 158 -7.81 9.53 7.37
CA VAL A 158 -7.50 9.24 5.96
C VAL A 158 -8.76 9.17 5.12
N LYS A 159 -9.80 8.52 5.63
CA LYS A 159 -11.07 8.38 4.89
C LYS A 159 -11.82 9.69 4.76
N LEU A 160 -11.72 10.58 5.74
CA LEU A 160 -12.50 11.81 5.79
C LEU A 160 -11.80 13.01 5.13
N GLU A 161 -10.48 13.07 5.17
CA GLU A 161 -9.73 14.27 4.78
C GLU A 161 -9.08 14.18 3.39
N ILE A 162 -8.88 12.97 2.86
CA ILE A 162 -8.17 12.77 1.60
C ILE A 162 -9.10 12.27 0.49
N PHE A 163 -10.04 11.46 0.85
CA PHE A 163 -10.85 10.69 -0.08
C PHE A 163 -12.32 11.01 0.03
#